data_459ffa466baa3e55215d9991865e4579
#
_entry.id   459ffa466baa3e55215d9991865e4579
#
_cell.length_a   1.000
_cell.length_b   1.000
_cell.length_c   1.000
_cell.angle_alpha   90.00
_cell.angle_beta   90.00
_cell.angle_gamma   90.00
#
_symmetry.space_group_name_H-M   'P 1'
#
loop_
_entity.id
_entity.type
_entity.pdbx_description
1 polymer ?
#
loop_
_entity_poly.entity_id
_entity_poly.type
_entity_poly.pdbx_seq_one_letter_code
_entity_poly.pdbx_strand_id
1 'polypeptide(L)'
;PVESNYALTAKEMVLSGDWLSPQIYGTYWYDKPIMIYWLIALAFKVFGFADWVVRLPSAIFGALSVATMFQAMRSLSGRWLVGLVGSSILGTSLMFWAVAHGVITDMVLLYTSLMVMVFAYDGLNNNSSKSMIVAYVFSALGVLTKGPVALVLPGLILLVYVALYRSKQMLLRLFDWKGILAFLIVALPWYLYMYSTHGQDFVNGFLGLHNVTRATQSEHPEDNVWWYYIAIFLGASLPWTGAVIYGIITGFKLRHKGYVYSLCW
;
A
#
# COMPACT_ATOMS: atom_id res chain seq x y z
N PRO A 1 2.46 -21.47 0.63
CA PRO A 1 2.93 -21.37 2.02
C PRO A 1 2.59 -20.01 2.66
N VAL A 2 2.82 -18.87 1.97
CA VAL A 2 2.58 -17.53 2.55
C VAL A 2 1.09 -17.28 2.81
N GLU A 3 0.21 -17.62 1.86
CA GLU A 3 -1.24 -17.44 1.99
C GLU A 3 -1.83 -18.23 3.17
N SER A 4 -1.36 -19.46 3.37
CA SER A 4 -1.82 -20.31 4.49
C SER A 4 -1.43 -19.73 5.84
N ASN A 5 -0.27 -19.07 5.96
CA ASN A 5 0.16 -18.45 7.20
C ASN A 5 -0.76 -17.29 7.59
N TYR A 6 -1.17 -16.44 6.63
CA TYR A 6 -2.12 -15.35 6.93
C TYR A 6 -3.50 -15.87 7.33
N ALA A 7 -3.99 -16.90 6.61
CA ALA A 7 -5.27 -17.53 6.94
C ALA A 7 -5.26 -18.17 8.34
N LEU A 8 -4.18 -18.91 8.65
CA LEU A 8 -4.04 -19.58 9.95
C LEU A 8 -3.93 -18.58 11.10
N THR A 9 -3.08 -17.57 10.95
CA THR A 9 -2.95 -16.49 11.97
C THR A 9 -4.30 -15.82 12.23
N ALA A 10 -5.03 -15.43 11.20
CA ALA A 10 -6.34 -14.82 11.35
C ALA A 10 -7.37 -15.78 12.00
N LYS A 11 -7.31 -17.06 11.66
CA LYS A 11 -8.15 -18.09 12.29
C LYS A 11 -7.84 -18.25 13.79
N GLU A 12 -6.57 -18.33 14.16
CA GLU A 12 -6.15 -18.41 15.55
C GLU A 12 -6.59 -17.17 16.35
N MET A 13 -6.49 -15.97 15.79
CA MET A 13 -7.00 -14.75 16.39
C MET A 13 -8.51 -14.82 16.70
N VAL A 14 -9.31 -15.38 15.76
CA VAL A 14 -10.76 -15.56 16.00
C VAL A 14 -11.04 -16.59 17.07
N LEU A 15 -10.28 -17.69 17.11
CA LEU A 15 -10.49 -18.79 18.05
C LEU A 15 -9.99 -18.48 19.47
N SER A 16 -8.84 -17.81 19.59
CA SER A 16 -8.26 -17.41 20.87
C SER A 16 -8.92 -16.18 21.48
N GLY A 17 -9.53 -15.33 20.64
CA GLY A 17 -10.03 -14.02 21.05
C GLY A 17 -8.95 -12.95 21.22
N ASP A 18 -7.68 -13.27 21.00
CA ASP A 18 -6.59 -12.28 20.97
C ASP A 18 -6.49 -11.62 19.61
N TRP A 19 -6.96 -10.37 19.53
CA TRP A 19 -7.00 -9.57 18.30
C TRP A 19 -5.79 -8.66 18.12
N LEU A 20 -4.84 -8.69 19.05
CA LEU A 20 -3.71 -7.76 19.03
C LEU A 20 -2.37 -8.43 18.78
N SER A 21 -2.20 -9.69 19.25
CA SER A 21 -0.96 -10.46 19.13
C SER A 21 -1.12 -11.58 18.09
N PRO A 22 -0.63 -11.43 16.85
CA PRO A 22 -0.69 -12.51 15.85
C PRO A 22 0.05 -13.77 16.32
N GLN A 23 -0.55 -14.94 16.12
CA GLN A 23 0.00 -16.24 16.48
C GLN A 23 -0.14 -17.24 15.32
N ILE A 24 0.81 -18.19 15.23
CA ILE A 24 0.74 -19.36 14.36
C ILE A 24 1.16 -20.59 15.18
N TYR A 25 0.32 -21.62 15.22
CA TYR A 25 0.57 -22.85 16.01
C TYR A 25 0.86 -22.55 17.49
N GLY A 26 0.16 -21.56 18.06
CA GLY A 26 0.34 -21.14 19.45
C GLY A 26 1.64 -20.37 19.74
N THR A 27 2.41 -20.01 18.73
CA THR A 27 3.61 -19.17 18.86
C THR A 27 3.39 -17.79 18.24
N TYR A 28 3.95 -16.75 18.87
CA TYR A 28 3.82 -15.38 18.34
C TYR A 28 4.52 -15.22 17.00
N TRP A 29 3.83 -14.51 16.09
CA TRP A 29 4.24 -14.39 14.69
C TRP A 29 4.38 -12.91 14.29
N TYR A 30 5.60 -12.47 13.99
CA TYR A 30 5.92 -11.06 13.77
C TYR A 30 6.24 -10.72 12.29
N ASP A 31 5.77 -11.53 11.33
CA ASP A 31 6.09 -11.32 9.90
C ASP A 31 5.46 -10.04 9.34
N LYS A 32 4.20 -9.80 9.62
CA LYS A 32 3.47 -8.62 9.14
C LYS A 32 2.74 -7.90 10.28
N PRO A 33 2.49 -6.58 10.13
CA PRO A 33 1.61 -5.84 11.02
C PRO A 33 0.18 -6.33 10.95
N ILE A 34 -0.65 -5.84 11.87
CA ILE A 34 -1.94 -6.41 12.24
C ILE A 34 -3.05 -6.32 11.19
N MET A 35 -2.98 -5.33 10.27
CA MET A 35 -4.13 -4.94 9.44
C MET A 35 -4.67 -6.09 8.57
N ILE A 36 -3.79 -6.86 7.94
CA ILE A 36 -4.23 -7.97 7.08
C ILE A 36 -4.94 -9.06 7.90
N TYR A 37 -4.44 -9.34 9.09
CA TYR A 37 -5.04 -10.33 9.98
C TYR A 37 -6.41 -9.88 10.47
N TRP A 38 -6.58 -8.61 10.84
CA TRP A 38 -7.89 -8.05 11.20
C TRP A 38 -8.90 -8.16 10.07
N LEU A 39 -8.50 -7.84 8.85
CA LEU A 39 -9.40 -7.91 7.70
C LEU A 39 -9.87 -9.34 7.43
N ILE A 40 -8.96 -10.32 7.48
CA ILE A 40 -9.29 -11.73 7.29
C ILE A 40 -10.12 -12.25 8.48
N ALA A 41 -9.73 -11.93 9.72
CA ALA A 41 -10.45 -12.35 10.92
C ALA A 41 -11.88 -11.80 10.98
N LEU A 42 -12.08 -10.54 10.56
CA LEU A 42 -13.42 -9.95 10.41
C LEU A 42 -14.24 -10.69 9.34
N ALA A 43 -13.63 -11.00 8.20
CA ALA A 43 -14.30 -11.79 7.17
C ALA A 43 -14.69 -13.18 7.68
N PHE A 44 -13.82 -13.87 8.41
CA PHE A 44 -14.13 -15.14 9.05
C PHE A 44 -15.27 -15.05 10.06
N LYS A 45 -15.32 -13.98 10.83
CA LYS A 45 -16.38 -13.77 11.83
C LYS A 45 -17.76 -13.58 11.19
N VAL A 46 -17.81 -12.99 9.99
CA VAL A 46 -19.06 -12.71 9.26
C VAL A 46 -19.49 -13.89 8.41
N PHE A 47 -18.57 -14.53 7.70
CA PHE A 47 -18.87 -15.52 6.66
C PHE A 47 -18.42 -16.94 7.01
N GLY A 48 -17.75 -17.13 8.17
CA GLY A 48 -17.21 -18.43 8.56
C GLY A 48 -15.85 -18.74 7.92
N PHE A 49 -15.28 -19.90 8.31
CA PHE A 49 -13.97 -20.34 7.84
C PHE A 49 -14.11 -21.08 6.51
N ALA A 50 -13.77 -20.37 5.40
CA ALA A 50 -13.75 -20.95 4.07
C ALA A 50 -12.65 -20.30 3.22
N ASP A 51 -12.15 -21.04 2.20
CA ASP A 51 -11.02 -20.58 1.37
C ASP A 51 -11.33 -19.31 0.57
N TRP A 52 -12.56 -19.12 0.13
CA TRP A 52 -12.96 -17.91 -0.58
C TRP A 52 -13.04 -16.70 0.35
N VAL A 53 -13.36 -16.89 1.65
CA VAL A 53 -13.47 -15.82 2.64
C VAL A 53 -12.11 -15.18 2.91
N VAL A 54 -11.05 -15.97 2.94
CA VAL A 54 -9.68 -15.48 3.14
C VAL A 54 -9.25 -14.51 2.03
N ARG A 55 -9.78 -14.69 0.82
CA ARG A 55 -9.47 -13.87 -0.38
C ARG A 55 -10.30 -12.60 -0.47
N LEU A 56 -11.40 -12.50 0.28
CA LEU A 56 -12.30 -11.35 0.25
C LEU A 56 -11.59 -9.99 0.48
N PRO A 57 -10.70 -9.85 1.47
CA PRO A 57 -9.99 -8.57 1.66
C PRO A 57 -9.25 -8.14 0.39
N SER A 58 -8.45 -9.01 -0.22
CA SER A 58 -7.73 -8.69 -1.46
C SER A 58 -8.68 -8.32 -2.60
N ALA A 59 -9.76 -9.05 -2.80
CA ALA A 59 -10.75 -8.77 -3.83
C ALA A 59 -11.45 -7.41 -3.61
N ILE A 60 -11.86 -7.12 -2.38
CA ILE A 60 -12.52 -5.84 -2.03
C ILE A 60 -11.56 -4.67 -2.25
N PHE A 61 -10.33 -4.75 -1.73
CA PHE A 61 -9.34 -3.67 -1.90
C PHE A 61 -8.88 -3.54 -3.36
N GLY A 62 -8.89 -4.63 -4.13
CA GLY A 62 -8.72 -4.60 -5.58
C GLY A 62 -9.83 -3.79 -6.27
N ALA A 63 -11.08 -4.11 -6.00
CA ALA A 63 -12.23 -3.37 -6.56
C ALA A 63 -12.20 -1.88 -6.15
N LEU A 64 -11.91 -1.59 -4.88
CA LEU A 64 -11.74 -0.22 -4.39
C LEU A 64 -10.60 0.51 -5.08
N SER A 65 -9.49 -0.16 -5.38
CA SER A 65 -8.35 0.41 -6.11
C SER A 65 -8.74 0.82 -7.53
N VAL A 66 -9.48 -0.05 -8.24
CA VAL A 66 -10.00 0.27 -9.59
C VAL A 66 -10.95 1.46 -9.55
N ALA A 67 -11.88 1.49 -8.59
CA ALA A 67 -12.81 2.60 -8.42
C ALA A 67 -12.09 3.93 -8.07
N THR A 68 -11.10 3.87 -7.19
CA THR A 68 -10.29 5.04 -6.81
C THR A 68 -9.45 5.53 -7.99
N MET A 69 -8.84 4.61 -8.76
CA MET A 69 -8.09 4.98 -9.96
C MET A 69 -8.98 5.68 -10.99
N PHE A 70 -10.22 5.19 -11.19
CA PHE A 70 -11.19 5.86 -12.05
C PHE A 70 -11.43 7.31 -11.60
N GLN A 71 -11.72 7.53 -10.32
CA GLN A 71 -11.99 8.87 -9.79
C GLN A 71 -10.75 9.77 -9.85
N ALA A 72 -9.57 9.24 -9.53
CA ALA A 72 -8.31 9.97 -9.58
C ALA A 72 -8.02 10.46 -10.99
N MET A 73 -8.02 9.56 -11.98
CA MET A 73 -7.72 9.89 -13.37
C MET A 73 -8.78 10.83 -13.98
N ARG A 74 -10.06 10.64 -13.64
CA ARG A 74 -11.13 11.55 -14.01
C ARG A 74 -10.90 12.95 -13.44
N SER A 75 -10.56 13.05 -12.16
CA SER A 75 -10.32 14.33 -11.49
C SER A 75 -9.10 15.06 -12.05
N LEU A 76 -8.00 14.33 -12.29
CA LEU A 76 -6.75 14.91 -12.81
C LEU A 76 -6.88 15.40 -14.26
N SER A 77 -7.67 14.71 -15.10
CA SER A 77 -7.80 15.02 -16.52
C SER A 77 -9.04 15.85 -16.88
N GLY A 78 -10.01 15.91 -15.99
CA GLY A 78 -11.34 16.48 -16.28
C GLY A 78 -12.20 15.62 -17.23
N ARG A 79 -11.76 14.42 -17.63
CA ARG A 79 -12.38 13.58 -18.68
C ARG A 79 -12.73 12.20 -18.11
N TRP A 80 -14.00 11.81 -18.20
CA TRP A 80 -14.46 10.50 -17.70
C TRP A 80 -13.82 9.31 -18.46
N LEU A 81 -13.59 9.47 -19.76
CA LEU A 81 -12.95 8.42 -20.57
C LEU A 81 -11.51 8.13 -20.10
N VAL A 82 -10.76 9.12 -19.65
CA VAL A 82 -9.42 8.91 -19.10
C VAL A 82 -9.49 8.11 -17.81
N GLY A 83 -10.49 8.39 -16.97
CA GLY A 83 -10.78 7.60 -15.79
C GLY A 83 -11.08 6.14 -16.13
N LEU A 84 -11.97 5.92 -17.10
CA LEU A 84 -12.36 4.57 -17.54
C LEU A 84 -11.16 3.79 -18.09
N VAL A 85 -10.40 4.39 -19.02
CA VAL A 85 -9.23 3.73 -19.62
C VAL A 85 -8.17 3.43 -18.55
N GLY A 86 -7.83 4.38 -17.68
CA GLY A 86 -6.82 4.18 -16.65
C GLY A 86 -7.21 3.10 -15.64
N SER A 87 -8.46 3.09 -15.18
CA SER A 87 -8.96 2.04 -14.27
C SER A 87 -9.06 0.67 -14.93
N SER A 88 -9.41 0.61 -16.22
CA SER A 88 -9.44 -0.63 -17.00
C SER A 88 -8.04 -1.20 -17.20
N ILE A 89 -7.06 -0.37 -17.51
CA ILE A 89 -5.65 -0.78 -17.61
C ILE A 89 -5.18 -1.39 -16.27
N LEU A 90 -5.45 -0.72 -15.15
CA LEU A 90 -5.08 -1.24 -13.83
C LEU A 90 -5.77 -2.58 -13.57
N GLY A 91 -7.12 -2.63 -13.66
CA GLY A 91 -7.91 -3.80 -13.28
C GLY A 91 -7.71 -5.03 -14.16
N THR A 92 -7.21 -4.85 -15.39
CA THR A 92 -6.95 -5.95 -16.34
C THR A 92 -5.45 -6.23 -16.55
N SER A 93 -4.57 -5.56 -15.79
CA SER A 93 -3.14 -5.88 -15.78
C SER A 93 -2.90 -7.23 -15.10
N LEU A 94 -2.00 -8.04 -15.66
CA LEU A 94 -1.77 -9.41 -15.21
C LEU A 94 -1.42 -9.52 -13.73
N MET A 95 -0.49 -8.68 -13.26
CA MET A 95 -0.05 -8.70 -11.87
C MET A 95 -1.17 -8.25 -10.93
N PHE A 96 -1.92 -7.21 -11.30
CA PHE A 96 -3.05 -6.75 -10.50
C PHE A 96 -4.09 -7.85 -10.33
N TRP A 97 -4.43 -8.55 -11.43
CA TRP A 97 -5.37 -9.66 -11.41
C TRP A 97 -4.87 -10.79 -10.50
N ALA A 98 -3.61 -11.20 -10.63
CA ALA A 98 -3.02 -12.25 -9.80
C ALA A 98 -3.04 -11.90 -8.31
N VAL A 99 -2.61 -10.68 -7.96
CA VAL A 99 -2.54 -10.20 -6.58
C VAL A 99 -3.93 -10.00 -5.96
N ALA A 100 -4.93 -9.57 -6.75
CA ALA A 100 -6.31 -9.41 -6.28
C ALA A 100 -6.99 -10.73 -5.89
N HIS A 101 -6.51 -11.86 -6.41
CA HIS A 101 -7.01 -13.20 -6.08
C HIS A 101 -6.14 -13.90 -5.01
N GLY A 102 -5.01 -13.33 -4.65
CA GLY A 102 -4.11 -13.87 -3.64
C GLY A 102 -4.48 -13.45 -2.21
N VAL A 103 -4.02 -14.23 -1.24
CA VAL A 103 -4.12 -13.88 0.20
C VAL A 103 -2.82 -13.21 0.62
N ILE A 104 -2.66 -11.94 0.25
CA ILE A 104 -1.44 -11.18 0.49
C ILE A 104 -1.75 -9.73 0.88
N THR A 105 -0.76 -9.07 1.45
CA THR A 105 -0.89 -7.67 1.93
C THR A 105 -0.93 -6.63 0.81
N ASP A 106 -0.54 -7.03 -0.41
CA ASP A 106 -0.20 -6.10 -1.49
C ASP A 106 -1.39 -5.31 -2.03
N MET A 107 -2.60 -5.91 -2.07
CA MET A 107 -3.80 -5.17 -2.49
C MET A 107 -4.23 -4.11 -1.49
N VAL A 108 -4.11 -4.40 -0.20
CA VAL A 108 -4.38 -3.42 0.86
C VAL A 108 -3.34 -2.29 0.81
N LEU A 109 -2.07 -2.65 0.62
CA LEU A 109 -0.97 -1.69 0.46
C LEU A 109 -1.16 -0.82 -0.78
N LEU A 110 -1.52 -1.41 -1.92
CA LEU A 110 -1.79 -0.67 -3.16
C LEU A 110 -2.92 0.35 -2.96
N TYR A 111 -4.04 -0.09 -2.39
CA TYR A 111 -5.17 0.79 -2.12
C TYR A 111 -4.80 1.93 -1.18
N THR A 112 -4.14 1.63 -0.06
CA THR A 112 -3.74 2.66 0.90
C THR A 112 -2.74 3.64 0.29
N SER A 113 -1.76 3.17 -0.49
CA SER A 113 -0.81 4.00 -1.22
C SER A 113 -1.51 4.87 -2.27
N LEU A 114 -2.46 4.31 -3.03
CA LEU A 114 -3.26 5.05 -4.00
C LEU A 114 -4.04 6.20 -3.33
N MET A 115 -4.66 5.93 -2.18
CA MET A 115 -5.37 6.95 -1.40
C MET A 115 -4.41 8.02 -0.87
N VAL A 116 -3.22 7.63 -0.39
CA VAL A 116 -2.17 8.61 -0.02
C VAL A 116 -1.88 9.53 -1.18
N MET A 117 -1.62 8.98 -2.37
CA MET A 117 -1.27 9.77 -3.55
C MET A 117 -2.40 10.72 -3.98
N VAL A 118 -3.65 10.23 -4.03
CA VAL A 118 -4.81 11.04 -4.41
C VAL A 118 -5.02 12.21 -3.45
N PHE A 119 -5.03 11.95 -2.15
CA PHE A 119 -5.27 12.99 -1.15
C PHE A 119 -4.08 13.92 -0.94
N ALA A 120 -2.85 13.42 -1.05
CA ALA A 120 -1.67 14.28 -1.00
C ALA A 120 -1.61 15.24 -2.19
N TYR A 121 -1.99 14.79 -3.42
CA TYR A 121 -2.08 15.67 -4.57
C TYR A 121 -3.03 16.86 -4.30
N ASP A 122 -4.24 16.56 -3.81
CA ASP A 122 -5.22 17.59 -3.44
C ASP A 122 -4.69 18.50 -2.32
N GLY A 123 -4.13 17.92 -1.27
CA GLY A 123 -3.54 18.64 -0.16
C GLY A 123 -2.43 19.60 -0.56
N LEU A 124 -1.53 19.16 -1.45
CA LEU A 124 -0.38 19.96 -1.91
C LEU A 124 -0.79 21.05 -2.91
N ASN A 125 -1.70 20.75 -3.85
CA ASN A 125 -2.03 21.68 -4.91
C ASN A 125 -3.17 22.65 -4.55
N ASN A 126 -4.17 22.19 -3.77
CA ASN A 126 -5.36 22.96 -3.38
C ASN A 126 -5.29 23.51 -1.96
N ASN A 127 -4.15 23.36 -1.26
CA ASN A 127 -3.96 23.84 0.10
C ASN A 127 -4.93 23.25 1.13
N SER A 128 -5.32 22.00 0.96
CA SER A 128 -6.29 21.34 1.82
C SER A 128 -5.60 20.56 2.94
N SER A 129 -5.61 21.12 4.17
CA SER A 129 -5.13 20.38 5.35
C SER A 129 -5.99 19.14 5.64
N LYS A 130 -7.30 19.17 5.33
CA LYS A 130 -8.16 17.99 5.46
C LYS A 130 -7.68 16.84 4.58
N SER A 131 -7.35 17.12 3.34
CA SER A 131 -6.83 16.10 2.41
C SER A 131 -5.47 15.56 2.87
N MET A 132 -4.58 16.42 3.39
CA MET A 132 -3.33 15.96 3.99
C MET A 132 -3.57 15.04 5.19
N ILE A 133 -4.48 15.37 6.09
CA ILE A 133 -4.84 14.49 7.23
C ILE A 133 -5.31 13.13 6.72
N VAL A 134 -6.19 13.09 5.71
CA VAL A 134 -6.68 11.83 5.13
C VAL A 134 -5.52 11.04 4.51
N ALA A 135 -4.60 11.69 3.79
CA ALA A 135 -3.41 11.04 3.24
C ALA A 135 -2.57 10.37 4.35
N TYR A 136 -2.34 11.07 5.46
CA TYR A 136 -1.61 10.52 6.59
C TYR A 136 -2.33 9.37 7.30
N VAL A 137 -3.67 9.41 7.40
CA VAL A 137 -4.46 8.29 7.91
C VAL A 137 -4.29 7.05 7.04
N PHE A 138 -4.38 7.19 5.70
CA PHE A 138 -4.16 6.07 4.80
C PHE A 138 -2.70 5.58 4.82
N SER A 139 -1.73 6.46 5.00
CA SER A 139 -0.34 6.07 5.21
C SER A 139 -0.17 5.23 6.50
N ALA A 140 -0.85 5.62 7.58
CA ALA A 140 -0.85 4.85 8.83
C ALA A 140 -1.48 3.46 8.66
N LEU A 141 -2.62 3.36 7.95
CA LEU A 141 -3.24 2.08 7.60
C LEU A 141 -2.32 1.21 6.74
N GLY A 142 -1.60 1.82 5.80
CA GLY A 142 -0.57 1.15 5.01
C GLY A 142 0.58 0.63 5.89
N VAL A 143 1.04 1.42 6.85
CA VAL A 143 2.08 1.00 7.82
C VAL A 143 1.58 -0.14 8.69
N LEU A 144 0.33 -0.15 9.11
CA LEU A 144 -0.30 -1.29 9.80
C LEU A 144 -0.52 -2.50 8.89
N THR A 145 -0.35 -2.36 7.56
CA THR A 145 -0.47 -3.46 6.58
C THR A 145 0.86 -4.13 6.27
N LYS A 146 1.89 -3.34 5.93
CA LYS A 146 3.19 -3.88 5.46
C LYS A 146 4.42 -3.21 6.12
N GLY A 147 4.20 -2.37 7.13
CA GLY A 147 5.27 -1.70 7.86
C GLY A 147 5.79 -0.43 7.16
N PRO A 148 7.04 0.00 7.47
CA PRO A 148 7.58 1.31 7.08
C PRO A 148 7.56 1.60 5.57
N VAL A 149 7.62 0.59 4.72
CA VAL A 149 7.61 0.75 3.25
C VAL A 149 6.39 1.53 2.75
N ALA A 150 5.24 1.39 3.44
CA ALA A 150 4.00 2.08 3.10
C ALA A 150 4.05 3.61 3.34
N LEU A 151 4.96 4.07 4.17
CA LEU A 151 5.24 5.50 4.39
C LEU A 151 6.38 5.98 3.50
N VAL A 152 7.46 5.19 3.43
CA VAL A 152 8.71 5.58 2.76
C VAL A 152 8.48 5.72 1.25
N LEU A 153 7.83 4.76 0.60
CA LEU A 153 7.65 4.78 -0.85
C LEU A 153 6.79 5.96 -1.32
N PRO A 154 5.56 6.17 -0.83
CA PRO A 154 4.78 7.36 -1.19
C PRO A 154 5.47 8.66 -0.76
N GLY A 155 6.14 8.67 0.39
CA GLY A 155 6.88 9.83 0.89
C GLY A 155 7.99 10.27 -0.06
N LEU A 156 8.79 9.33 -0.58
CA LEU A 156 9.83 9.61 -1.58
C LEU A 156 9.24 10.16 -2.88
N ILE A 157 8.16 9.57 -3.37
CA ILE A 157 7.46 10.04 -4.57
C ILE A 157 6.98 11.49 -4.38
N LEU A 158 6.36 11.79 -3.25
CA LEU A 158 5.89 13.13 -2.93
C LEU A 158 7.04 14.13 -2.77
N LEU A 159 8.16 13.72 -2.19
CA LEU A 159 9.37 14.55 -2.08
C LEU A 159 9.94 14.86 -3.47
N VAL A 160 10.02 13.89 -4.38
CA VAL A 160 10.44 14.11 -5.77
C VAL A 160 9.51 15.11 -6.47
N TYR A 161 8.19 14.93 -6.31
CA TYR A 161 7.20 15.85 -6.86
C TYR A 161 7.40 17.29 -6.35
N VAL A 162 7.53 17.47 -5.03
CA VAL A 162 7.77 18.79 -4.41
C VAL A 162 9.10 19.40 -4.86
N ALA A 163 10.15 18.58 -4.99
CA ALA A 163 11.46 19.02 -5.46
C ALA A 163 11.43 19.52 -6.91
N LEU A 164 10.68 18.85 -7.80
CA LEU A 164 10.50 19.28 -9.20
C LEU A 164 9.83 20.66 -9.32
N TYR A 165 8.89 20.97 -8.40
CA TYR A 165 8.22 22.27 -8.37
C TYR A 165 8.97 23.33 -7.55
N ARG A 166 10.02 22.98 -6.81
CA ARG A 166 10.82 23.86 -5.95
C ARG A 166 9.98 24.75 -5.02
N SER A 167 8.85 24.27 -4.57
CA SER A 167 7.88 25.03 -3.77
C SER A 167 8.11 24.79 -2.27
N LYS A 168 8.64 25.79 -1.56
CA LYS A 168 8.75 25.76 -0.09
C LYS A 168 7.38 25.55 0.58
N GLN A 169 6.31 26.10 0.01
CA GLN A 169 4.97 25.96 0.55
C GLN A 169 4.46 24.54 0.47
N MET A 170 4.70 23.82 -0.65
CA MET A 170 4.38 22.40 -0.77
C MET A 170 5.21 21.56 0.21
N LEU A 171 6.49 21.87 0.38
CA LEU A 171 7.35 21.18 1.33
C LEU A 171 6.84 21.31 2.78
N LEU A 172 6.48 22.52 3.21
CA LEU A 172 5.91 22.73 4.54
C LEU A 172 4.59 22.01 4.75
N ARG A 173 3.78 21.87 3.70
CA ARG A 173 2.53 21.11 3.74
C ARG A 173 2.72 19.61 3.76
N LEU A 174 3.77 19.13 3.12
CA LEU A 174 4.12 17.73 3.22
C LEU A 174 4.36 17.33 4.68
N PHE A 175 4.83 18.27 5.52
CA PHE A 175 5.02 18.07 6.96
C PHE A 175 3.89 18.72 7.80
N ASP A 176 2.62 18.62 7.35
CA ASP A 176 1.45 19.08 8.10
C ASP A 176 1.39 18.36 9.47
N TRP A 177 1.54 19.12 10.56
CA TRP A 177 1.58 18.56 11.92
C TRP A 177 0.29 17.85 12.30
N LYS A 178 -0.88 18.29 11.79
CA LYS A 178 -2.17 17.64 12.03
C LYS A 178 -2.23 16.27 11.35
N GLY A 179 -1.67 16.18 10.15
CA GLY A 179 -1.52 14.93 9.44
C GLY A 179 -0.58 13.97 10.18
N ILE A 180 0.58 14.45 10.63
CA ILE A 180 1.54 13.66 11.41
C ILE A 180 0.88 13.17 12.71
N LEU A 181 0.14 14.02 13.42
CA LEU A 181 -0.60 13.61 14.61
C LEU A 181 -1.63 12.52 14.31
N ALA A 182 -2.40 12.68 13.23
CA ALA A 182 -3.38 11.67 12.80
C ALA A 182 -2.70 10.34 12.47
N PHE A 183 -1.55 10.36 11.77
CA PHE A 183 -0.75 9.17 11.52
C PHE A 183 -0.34 8.47 12.82
N LEU A 184 0.19 9.21 13.79
CA LEU A 184 0.62 8.65 15.07
C LEU A 184 -0.54 8.06 15.87
N ILE A 185 -1.69 8.73 15.91
CA ILE A 185 -2.90 8.23 16.59
C ILE A 185 -3.37 6.89 15.99
N VAL A 186 -3.27 6.71 14.68
CA VAL A 186 -3.73 5.49 14.01
C VAL A 186 -2.70 4.37 14.07
N ALA A 187 -1.43 4.64 13.77
CA ALA A 187 -0.41 3.60 13.66
C ALA A 187 0.21 3.21 15.00
N LEU A 188 0.55 4.21 15.84
CA LEU A 188 1.40 4.02 17.01
C LEU A 188 0.80 3.11 18.09
N PRO A 189 -0.52 3.10 18.38
CA PRO A 189 -1.08 2.31 19.47
C PRO A 189 -0.77 0.83 19.35
N TRP A 190 -0.89 0.22 18.15
CA TRP A 190 -0.59 -1.18 17.98
C TRP A 190 0.91 -1.49 18.14
N TYR A 191 1.79 -0.65 17.62
CA TYR A 191 3.24 -0.85 17.78
C TYR A 191 3.68 -0.70 19.24
N LEU A 192 3.10 0.24 19.98
CA LEU A 192 3.36 0.41 21.41
C LEU A 192 2.87 -0.80 22.21
N TYR A 193 1.66 -1.29 21.90
CA TYR A 193 1.14 -2.51 22.52
C TYR A 193 2.08 -3.70 22.28
N MET A 194 2.47 -3.95 21.04
CA MET A 194 3.37 -5.04 20.69
C MET A 194 4.72 -4.93 21.40
N TYR A 195 5.28 -3.71 21.45
CA TYR A 195 6.52 -3.48 22.18
C TYR A 195 6.38 -3.69 23.70
N SER A 196 5.29 -3.21 24.30
CA SER A 196 5.07 -3.35 25.74
C SER A 196 4.79 -4.80 26.16
N THR A 197 4.18 -5.61 25.29
CA THR A 197 3.79 -6.98 25.60
C THR A 197 4.87 -8.00 25.21
N HIS A 198 5.53 -7.80 24.07
CA HIS A 198 6.49 -8.76 23.51
C HIS A 198 7.94 -8.25 23.53
N GLY A 199 8.18 -6.99 23.88
CA GLY A 199 9.50 -6.42 24.10
C GLY A 199 10.45 -6.58 22.92
N GLN A 200 11.67 -7.06 23.23
CA GLN A 200 12.74 -7.18 22.25
C GLN A 200 12.50 -8.26 21.19
N ASP A 201 11.71 -9.29 21.47
CA ASP A 201 11.37 -10.34 20.51
C ASP A 201 10.59 -9.78 19.32
N PHE A 202 9.63 -8.88 19.59
CA PHE A 202 8.93 -8.16 18.54
C PHE A 202 9.86 -7.26 17.73
N VAL A 203 10.75 -6.52 18.38
CA VAL A 203 11.71 -5.63 17.70
C VAL A 203 12.63 -6.42 16.79
N ASN A 204 13.21 -7.51 17.30
CA ASN A 204 14.13 -8.35 16.54
C ASN A 204 13.44 -9.09 15.39
N GLY A 205 12.24 -9.62 15.63
CA GLY A 205 11.46 -10.31 14.61
C GLY A 205 10.96 -9.35 13.55
N PHE A 206 10.20 -8.33 13.93
CA PHE A 206 9.55 -7.44 13.00
C PHE A 206 10.51 -6.44 12.34
N LEU A 207 11.23 -5.62 13.13
CA LEU A 207 12.12 -4.59 12.57
C LEU A 207 13.44 -5.18 12.10
N GLY A 208 14.04 -6.10 12.85
CA GLY A 208 15.32 -6.70 12.48
C GLY A 208 15.18 -7.60 11.26
N LEU A 209 14.56 -8.77 11.43
CA LEU A 209 14.50 -9.81 10.40
C LEU A 209 13.64 -9.41 9.20
N HIS A 210 12.40 -8.99 9.44
CA HIS A 210 11.42 -8.79 8.38
C HIS A 210 11.47 -7.42 7.69
N ASN A 211 12.14 -6.43 8.24
CA ASN A 211 12.28 -5.12 7.59
C ASN A 211 13.73 -4.80 7.22
N VAL A 212 14.66 -4.76 8.19
CA VAL A 212 16.05 -4.34 7.91
C VAL A 212 16.78 -5.41 7.10
N THR A 213 16.76 -6.67 7.52
CA THR A 213 17.49 -7.74 6.81
C THR A 213 16.95 -7.91 5.39
N ARG A 214 15.61 -7.92 5.19
CA ARG A 214 15.00 -8.00 3.85
C ARG A 214 15.26 -6.77 2.98
N ALA A 215 15.46 -5.59 3.55
CA ALA A 215 15.81 -4.39 2.80
C ALA A 215 17.26 -4.35 2.37
N THR A 216 18.15 -5.07 3.09
CA THR A 216 19.61 -5.02 2.86
C THR A 216 20.16 -6.30 2.22
N GLN A 217 19.45 -7.42 2.36
CA GLN A 217 19.87 -8.71 1.83
C GLN A 217 18.75 -9.32 0.99
N SER A 218 19.07 -9.78 -0.21
CA SER A 218 18.12 -10.49 -1.07
C SER A 218 17.80 -11.86 -0.48
N GLU A 219 16.52 -12.22 -0.38
CA GLU A 219 16.08 -13.59 -0.02
C GLU A 219 16.43 -14.60 -1.12
N HIS A 220 16.58 -14.13 -2.36
CA HIS A 220 16.93 -14.90 -3.55
C HIS A 220 18.11 -14.23 -4.25
N PRO A 221 19.36 -14.50 -3.81
CA PRO A 221 20.57 -13.90 -4.39
C PRO A 221 20.74 -14.20 -5.90
N GLU A 222 20.20 -15.32 -6.36
CA GLU A 222 20.18 -15.75 -7.75
C GLU A 222 19.35 -14.80 -8.66
N ASP A 223 18.33 -14.17 -8.11
CA ASP A 223 17.47 -13.22 -8.82
C ASP A 223 17.96 -11.76 -8.76
N ASN A 224 19.08 -11.50 -8.08
CA ASN A 224 19.61 -10.15 -7.88
C ASN A 224 20.38 -9.66 -9.11
N VAL A 225 19.65 -9.58 -10.24
CA VAL A 225 20.17 -9.03 -11.50
C VAL A 225 19.50 -7.70 -11.80
N TRP A 226 20.25 -6.74 -12.35
CA TRP A 226 19.79 -5.36 -12.55
C TRP A 226 18.53 -5.23 -13.45
N TRP A 227 18.31 -6.16 -14.39
CA TRP A 227 17.18 -6.16 -15.31
C TRP A 227 15.94 -6.88 -14.76
N TYR A 228 16.03 -7.56 -13.62
CA TYR A 228 14.95 -8.36 -13.02
C TYR A 228 13.66 -7.55 -12.84
N TYR A 229 13.75 -6.40 -12.20
CA TYR A 229 12.59 -5.53 -11.97
C TYR A 229 12.03 -4.93 -13.27
N ILE A 230 12.86 -4.72 -14.29
CA ILE A 230 12.40 -4.28 -15.62
C ILE A 230 11.57 -5.39 -16.27
N ALA A 231 12.05 -6.62 -16.26
CA ALA A 231 11.34 -7.77 -16.81
C ALA A 231 10.00 -8.00 -16.08
N ILE A 232 10.01 -7.94 -14.72
CA ILE A 232 8.77 -8.03 -13.92
C ILE A 232 7.81 -6.92 -14.32
N PHE A 233 8.24 -5.66 -14.39
CA PHE A 233 7.37 -4.55 -14.77
C PHE A 233 6.74 -4.75 -16.14
N LEU A 234 7.52 -5.19 -17.14
CA LEU A 234 7.02 -5.45 -18.48
C LEU A 234 6.00 -6.59 -18.52
N GLY A 235 6.27 -7.68 -17.78
CA GLY A 235 5.34 -8.80 -17.66
C GLY A 235 4.10 -8.47 -16.82
N ALA A 236 4.29 -7.77 -15.72
CA ALA A 236 3.22 -7.37 -14.80
C ALA A 236 2.17 -6.47 -15.44
N SER A 237 2.60 -5.59 -16.35
CA SER A 237 1.72 -4.65 -17.06
C SER A 237 1.03 -5.24 -18.28
N LEU A 238 1.24 -6.51 -18.64
CA LEU A 238 0.53 -7.17 -19.73
C LEU A 238 -1.00 -7.15 -19.52
N PRO A 239 -1.80 -6.99 -20.58
CA PRO A 239 -1.42 -6.80 -22.00
C PRO A 239 -1.06 -5.33 -22.34
N TRP A 240 -1.06 -4.42 -21.38
CA TRP A 240 -0.97 -2.97 -21.58
C TRP A 240 0.46 -2.41 -21.63
N THR A 241 1.48 -3.26 -21.61
CA THR A 241 2.89 -2.85 -21.55
C THR A 241 3.24 -1.79 -22.60
N GLY A 242 2.81 -1.97 -23.86
CA GLY A 242 3.04 -1.00 -24.91
C GLY A 242 2.38 0.36 -24.65
N ALA A 243 1.13 0.34 -24.15
CA ALA A 243 0.41 1.57 -23.80
C ALA A 243 1.05 2.29 -22.60
N VAL A 244 1.54 1.55 -21.63
CA VAL A 244 2.24 2.10 -20.43
C VAL A 244 3.55 2.77 -20.88
N ILE A 245 4.38 2.10 -21.69
CA ILE A 245 5.63 2.67 -22.23
C ILE A 245 5.35 3.92 -23.06
N TYR A 246 4.35 3.88 -23.94
CA TYR A 246 3.95 5.04 -24.73
C TYR A 246 3.49 6.20 -23.82
N GLY A 247 2.71 5.91 -22.79
CA GLY A 247 2.25 6.89 -21.80
C GLY A 247 3.40 7.54 -21.04
N ILE A 248 4.40 6.77 -20.62
CA ILE A 248 5.61 7.29 -19.97
C ILE A 248 6.37 8.24 -20.92
N ILE A 249 6.67 7.80 -22.13
CA ILE A 249 7.44 8.59 -23.11
C ILE A 249 6.71 9.90 -23.47
N THR A 250 5.39 9.84 -23.70
CA THR A 250 4.60 11.02 -24.04
C THR A 250 4.36 11.93 -22.85
N GLY A 251 4.22 11.37 -21.65
CA GLY A 251 4.00 12.11 -20.42
C GLY A 251 5.16 13.04 -20.07
N PHE A 252 6.41 12.66 -20.37
CA PHE A 252 7.57 13.54 -20.19
C PHE A 252 7.51 14.83 -21.06
N LYS A 253 6.75 14.82 -22.16
CA LYS A 253 6.54 15.99 -23.02
C LYS A 253 5.45 16.93 -22.51
N LEU A 254 4.55 16.44 -21.66
CA LEU A 254 3.40 17.17 -21.15
C LEU A 254 3.73 17.77 -19.78
N ARG A 255 3.92 19.10 -19.71
CA ARG A 255 4.28 19.79 -18.45
C ARG A 255 3.09 20.14 -17.54
N HIS A 256 1.93 19.53 -17.74
CA HIS A 256 0.77 19.75 -16.87
C HIS A 256 0.98 19.07 -15.49
N LYS A 257 0.60 19.76 -14.39
CA LYS A 257 0.84 19.27 -13.01
C LYS A 257 0.37 17.85 -12.76
N GLY A 258 -0.80 17.49 -13.25
CA GLY A 258 -1.34 16.15 -13.09
C GLY A 258 -0.50 15.07 -13.78
N TYR A 259 0.03 15.36 -14.98
CA TYR A 259 0.91 14.41 -15.69
C TYR A 259 2.26 14.25 -14.99
N VAL A 260 2.87 15.38 -14.56
CA VAL A 260 4.13 15.31 -13.80
C VAL A 260 3.95 14.51 -12.53
N TYR A 261 2.84 14.72 -11.83
CA TYR A 261 2.52 13.93 -10.62
C TYR A 261 2.39 12.44 -10.93
N SER A 262 1.66 12.09 -11.99
CA SER A 262 1.49 10.69 -12.39
C SER A 262 2.80 10.02 -12.83
N LEU A 263 3.76 10.79 -13.37
CA LEU A 263 5.09 10.28 -13.72
C LEU A 263 6.01 10.07 -12.53
N CYS A 264 5.80 10.82 -11.42
CA CYS A 264 6.53 10.60 -10.17
C CYS A 264 6.05 9.34 -9.44
N TRP A 265 4.84 8.94 -9.70
CA TRP A 265 4.19 7.80 -9.05
C TRP A 265 4.36 6.51 -9.86
#